data_0736c8122f7f5a440cd2fab4e046e250
#
_entry.id   0736c8122f7f5a440cd2fab4e046e250
#
_cell.length_a   1.000
_cell.length_b   1.000
_cell.length_c   1.000
_cell.angle_alpha   90.00
_cell.angle_beta   90.00
_cell.angle_gamma   90.00
#
_symmetry.space_group_name_H-M   'P 1'
#
loop_
_entity.id
_entity.type
_entity.pdbx_description
1 polymer ?
#
loop_
_entity_poly.entity_id
_entity_poly.type
_entity_poly.pdbx_seq_one_letter_code
_entity_poly.pdbx_strand_id
1 'polypeptide(L)'
;SDVYKRQEICHAAAQQAGFCEHKTIEKEDNYFELTRRLEIDETISFKGEKIEHPHFTEEVTAVVDIGYLFFTNQRIIYLSNKMAKVVELNDLDNANLSVNIIYFTKKDGESIAIKFNDDVAEVMFAIFKRILNERQ
;
A
#
# COMPACT_ATOMS: atom_id res chain seq x y z
N SER A 1 -11.92 7.68 -35.63
CA SER A 1 -11.60 9.10 -35.53
C SER A 1 -10.84 9.39 -34.24
N ASP A 2 -10.18 10.52 -34.19
CA ASP A 2 -9.43 10.95 -33.02
C ASP A 2 -10.30 11.15 -31.78
N VAL A 3 -11.56 11.49 -31.99
CA VAL A 3 -12.52 11.66 -30.89
C VAL A 3 -12.73 10.35 -30.14
N TYR A 4 -12.87 9.24 -30.85
CA TYR A 4 -13.04 7.91 -30.24
C TYR A 4 -11.76 7.43 -29.59
N LYS A 5 -10.60 7.72 -30.15
CA LYS A 5 -9.31 7.34 -29.58
C LYS A 5 -9.04 8.06 -28.26
N ARG A 6 -9.66 9.22 -28.02
CA ARG A 6 -9.50 10.02 -26.80
C ARG A 6 -10.57 9.72 -25.75
N GLN A 7 -11.57 8.90 -26.11
CA GLN A 7 -12.64 8.57 -25.16
C GLN A 7 -12.07 7.74 -24.00
N GLU A 8 -12.38 8.20 -22.80
CA GLU A 8 -12.01 7.47 -21.60
C GLU A 8 -12.98 6.33 -21.35
N ILE A 9 -12.43 5.12 -21.16
CA ILE A 9 -13.22 3.92 -20.93
C ILE A 9 -12.72 3.27 -19.65
N CYS A 10 -13.64 2.97 -18.73
CA CYS A 10 -13.32 2.22 -17.52
C CYS A 10 -13.22 0.73 -17.86
N HIS A 11 -12.07 0.14 -17.61
CA HIS A 11 -11.81 -1.27 -17.87
C HIS A 11 -12.00 -2.15 -16.65
N ALA A 12 -11.85 -1.61 -15.46
CA ALA A 12 -12.02 -2.35 -14.22
C ALA A 12 -12.36 -1.43 -13.07
N ALA A 13 -13.13 -1.96 -12.13
CA ALA A 13 -13.49 -1.27 -10.91
C ALA A 13 -13.44 -2.25 -9.74
N ALA A 14 -12.93 -1.80 -8.61
CA ALA A 14 -12.91 -2.56 -7.37
C ALA A 14 -13.58 -1.77 -6.26
N GLN A 15 -14.48 -2.45 -5.54
CA GLN A 15 -15.09 -1.93 -4.32
C GLN A 15 -14.20 -2.27 -3.14
N GLN A 16 -14.31 -1.49 -2.06
CA GLN A 16 -13.55 -1.70 -0.84
C GLN A 16 -12.05 -1.77 -1.07
N ALA A 17 -11.55 -0.94 -1.99
CA ALA A 17 -10.13 -0.76 -2.18
C ALA A 17 -9.56 0.06 -1.03
N GLY A 18 -8.46 -0.39 -0.45
CA GLY A 18 -7.82 0.27 0.68
C GLY A 18 -6.71 1.21 0.24
N PHE A 19 -6.87 2.50 0.53
CA PHE A 19 -5.79 3.45 0.33
C PHE A 19 -4.79 3.31 1.47
N CYS A 20 -3.52 3.06 1.13
CA CYS A 20 -2.50 2.76 2.11
C CYS A 20 -1.51 3.90 2.28
N GLU A 21 -1.00 4.06 3.48
CA GLU A 21 0.10 4.96 3.80
C GLU A 21 1.17 4.23 4.59
N HIS A 22 2.40 4.68 4.47
CA HIS A 22 3.49 4.21 5.32
C HIS A 22 3.37 4.87 6.68
N LYS A 23 3.46 4.05 7.73
CA LYS A 23 3.45 4.51 9.11
C LYS A 23 4.65 3.94 9.84
N THR A 24 5.23 4.75 10.72
CA THR A 24 6.28 4.31 11.62
C THR A 24 5.62 3.95 12.95
N ILE A 25 5.82 2.72 13.39
CA ILE A 25 5.31 2.26 14.69
C ILE A 25 6.48 1.91 15.60
N GLU A 26 6.32 2.20 16.89
CA GLU A 26 7.27 1.76 17.90
C GLU A 26 6.90 0.36 18.36
N LYS A 27 7.89 -0.50 18.44
CA LYS A 27 7.74 -1.85 18.98
C LYS A 27 8.77 -2.11 20.03
N GLU A 28 8.35 -2.85 21.06
CA GLU A 28 9.27 -3.42 22.03
C GLU A 28 9.71 -4.80 21.55
N ASP A 29 10.96 -5.17 21.87
CA ASP A 29 11.49 -6.49 21.55
C ASP A 29 10.65 -7.57 22.27
N ASN A 30 10.62 -8.78 21.71
CA ASN A 30 10.02 -9.97 22.31
C ASN A 30 10.59 -10.31 23.69
N TYR A 31 11.79 -9.88 23.98
CA TYR A 31 12.41 -9.97 25.29
C TYR A 31 11.52 -9.43 26.41
N PHE A 32 10.81 -8.33 26.15
CA PHE A 32 9.87 -7.75 27.11
C PHE A 32 8.76 -8.72 27.47
N GLU A 33 8.18 -9.40 26.50
CA GLU A 33 7.12 -10.38 26.74
C GLU A 33 7.64 -11.61 27.49
N LEU A 34 8.84 -12.05 27.19
CA LEU A 34 9.46 -13.18 27.89
C LEU A 34 9.70 -12.87 29.34
N THR A 35 10.23 -11.70 29.65
CA THR A 35 10.45 -11.29 31.05
C THR A 35 9.15 -11.16 31.82
N ARG A 36 8.08 -10.67 31.17
CA ARG A 36 6.75 -10.59 31.74
C ARG A 36 6.19 -11.96 32.11
N ARG A 37 6.30 -12.91 31.21
CA ARG A 37 5.79 -14.28 31.39
C ARG A 37 6.52 -15.00 32.53
N LEU A 38 7.78 -14.68 32.72
CA LEU A 38 8.61 -15.29 33.76
C LEU A 38 8.56 -14.53 35.08
N GLU A 39 7.73 -13.47 35.17
CA GLU A 39 7.62 -12.59 36.35
C GLU A 39 8.97 -12.01 36.79
N ILE A 40 9.84 -11.74 35.82
CA ILE A 40 11.12 -11.09 36.05
C ILE A 40 10.94 -9.58 35.96
N ASP A 41 11.68 -8.82 36.77
CA ASP A 41 11.65 -7.36 36.70
C ASP A 41 11.93 -6.85 35.28
N GLU A 42 11.32 -5.70 34.94
CA GLU A 42 11.47 -5.07 33.63
C GLU A 42 12.90 -4.68 33.30
N THR A 43 13.76 -4.64 34.31
CA THR A 43 15.17 -4.40 34.13
C THR A 43 15.96 -5.61 34.62
N ILE A 44 16.95 -6.04 33.83
CA ILE A 44 17.86 -7.11 34.20
C ILE A 44 19.24 -6.51 34.40
N SER A 45 19.88 -6.87 35.50
CA SER A 45 21.28 -6.47 35.74
C SER A 45 22.23 -7.53 35.18
N PHE A 46 23.15 -7.10 34.35
CA PHE A 46 24.23 -7.95 33.85
C PHE A 46 25.55 -7.26 34.16
N LYS A 47 26.40 -7.92 34.92
CA LYS A 47 27.69 -7.35 35.41
C LYS A 47 27.50 -6.00 36.11
N GLY A 48 26.39 -5.84 36.84
CA GLY A 48 26.14 -4.61 37.60
C GLY A 48 25.54 -3.47 36.80
N GLU A 49 25.29 -3.64 35.52
CA GLU A 49 24.63 -2.65 34.68
C GLU A 49 23.17 -3.03 34.43
N LYS A 50 22.30 -2.02 34.42
CA LYS A 50 20.90 -2.23 34.05
C LYS A 50 20.76 -2.36 32.54
N ILE A 51 20.03 -3.38 32.11
CA ILE A 51 19.69 -3.58 30.72
C ILE A 51 18.23 -3.15 30.55
N GLU A 52 18.02 -2.08 29.81
CA GLU A 52 16.68 -1.63 29.46
C GLU A 52 16.13 -2.44 28.30
N HIS A 53 14.79 -2.54 28.22
CA HIS A 53 14.13 -3.19 27.10
C HIS A 53 14.42 -2.41 25.83
N PRO A 54 14.89 -3.07 24.78
CA PRO A 54 15.17 -2.37 23.53
C PRO A 54 13.86 -1.97 22.84
N HIS A 55 13.84 -0.74 22.34
CA HIS A 55 12.76 -0.23 21.50
C HIS A 55 13.28 -0.08 20.09
N PHE A 56 12.44 -0.37 19.13
CA PHE A 56 12.79 -0.14 17.73
C PHE A 56 11.56 0.39 16.98
N THR A 57 11.82 1.06 15.87
CA THR A 57 10.78 1.54 14.99
C THR A 57 10.68 0.65 13.77
N GLU A 58 9.47 0.43 13.31
CA GLU A 58 9.21 -0.34 12.11
C GLU A 58 8.29 0.46 11.19
N GLU A 59 8.63 0.52 9.92
CA GLU A 59 7.75 1.10 8.92
C GLU A 59 6.78 0.04 8.42
N VAL A 60 5.51 0.36 8.47
CA VAL A 60 4.44 -0.53 7.99
C VAL A 60 3.56 0.19 6.99
N THR A 61 3.00 -0.56 6.06
CA THR A 61 1.99 -0.05 5.13
C THR A 61 0.63 -0.37 5.72
N ALA A 62 -0.14 0.67 6.01
CA ALA A 62 -1.43 0.53 6.67
C ALA A 62 -2.55 1.15 5.83
N VAL A 63 -3.72 0.49 5.81
CA VAL A 63 -4.92 1.04 5.18
C VAL A 63 -5.45 2.19 6.04
N VAL A 64 -5.56 3.36 5.45
CA VAL A 64 -6.06 4.56 6.15
C VAL A 64 -7.41 5.02 5.65
N ASP A 65 -7.87 4.50 4.52
CA ASP A 65 -9.14 4.86 3.92
C ASP A 65 -9.63 3.71 3.03
N ILE A 66 -10.94 3.60 2.85
CA ILE A 66 -11.55 2.58 2.01
C ILE A 66 -12.48 3.26 1.00
N GLY A 67 -12.35 2.87 -0.24
CA GLY A 67 -13.15 3.46 -1.32
C GLY A 67 -13.20 2.58 -2.56
N TYR A 68 -13.33 3.22 -3.70
CA TYR A 68 -13.41 2.58 -4.99
C TYR A 68 -12.15 2.85 -5.79
N LEU A 69 -11.68 1.85 -6.51
CA LEU A 69 -10.59 2.03 -7.46
C LEU A 69 -11.09 1.72 -8.86
N PHE A 70 -10.75 2.60 -9.81
CA PHE A 70 -11.09 2.44 -11.22
C PHE A 70 -9.82 2.48 -12.05
N PHE A 71 -9.71 1.55 -13.00
CA PHE A 71 -8.70 1.59 -14.05
C PHE A 71 -9.38 1.97 -15.35
N THR A 72 -8.98 3.09 -15.91
CA THR A 72 -9.42 3.49 -17.26
C THR A 72 -8.25 3.33 -18.24
N ASN A 73 -8.52 3.55 -19.51
CA ASN A 73 -7.46 3.56 -20.53
C ASN A 73 -6.56 4.78 -20.43
N GLN A 74 -6.85 5.73 -19.53
CA GLN A 74 -6.10 6.99 -19.40
C GLN A 74 -5.53 7.18 -17.98
N ARG A 75 -6.15 6.65 -16.95
CA ARG A 75 -5.75 6.96 -15.57
C ARG A 75 -6.23 5.94 -14.55
N ILE A 76 -5.61 6.02 -13.38
CA ILE A 76 -6.01 5.31 -12.18
C ILE A 76 -6.77 6.29 -11.31
N ILE A 77 -7.96 5.92 -10.85
CA ILE A 77 -8.80 6.80 -10.04
C ILE A 77 -9.16 6.08 -8.75
N TYR A 78 -8.87 6.71 -7.63
CA TYR A 78 -9.33 6.28 -6.31
C TYR A 78 -10.31 7.29 -5.76
N LEU A 79 -11.49 6.84 -5.35
CA LEU A 79 -12.55 7.69 -4.80
C LEU A 79 -13.10 7.12 -3.51
N SER A 80 -13.19 7.96 -2.50
CA SER A 80 -13.88 7.65 -1.24
C SER A 80 -14.66 8.87 -0.77
N ASN A 81 -15.32 8.72 0.39
CA ASN A 81 -16.00 9.85 1.01
C ASN A 81 -15.04 10.94 1.51
N LYS A 82 -13.78 10.60 1.69
CA LYS A 82 -12.77 11.48 2.29
C LYS A 82 -11.80 12.05 1.27
N MET A 83 -11.55 11.35 0.18
CA MET A 83 -10.50 11.76 -0.75
C MET A 83 -10.75 11.29 -2.17
N ALA A 84 -10.07 11.95 -3.10
CA ALA A 84 -9.96 11.53 -4.48
C ALA A 84 -8.49 11.60 -4.88
N LYS A 85 -7.99 10.54 -5.50
CA LYS A 85 -6.63 10.48 -6.03
C LYS A 85 -6.68 10.04 -7.48
N VAL A 86 -5.92 10.72 -8.32
CA VAL A 86 -5.84 10.39 -9.75
C VAL A 86 -4.38 10.30 -10.14
N VAL A 87 -4.04 9.22 -10.85
CA VAL A 87 -2.73 9.07 -11.46
C VAL A 87 -2.94 8.90 -12.96
N GLU A 88 -2.48 9.85 -13.74
CA GLU A 88 -2.47 9.74 -15.20
C GLU A 88 -1.50 8.65 -15.62
N LEU A 89 -1.89 7.78 -16.55
CA LEU A 89 -1.02 6.71 -17.00
C LEU A 89 0.26 7.24 -17.67
N ASN A 90 0.19 8.43 -18.27
CA ASN A 90 1.37 9.08 -18.85
C ASN A 90 2.41 9.48 -17.78
N ASP A 91 1.97 9.66 -16.54
CA ASP A 91 2.84 10.03 -15.43
C ASP A 91 3.36 8.83 -14.65
N LEU A 92 2.91 7.63 -15.00
CA LEU A 92 3.28 6.42 -14.30
C LEU A 92 4.64 5.92 -14.79
N ASP A 93 5.54 5.63 -13.85
CA ASP A 93 6.81 5.00 -14.12
C ASP A 93 6.71 3.48 -14.01
N ASN A 94 6.05 2.98 -12.95
CA ASN A 94 6.09 1.58 -12.60
C ASN A 94 4.88 1.19 -11.75
N ALA A 95 4.48 -0.09 -11.86
CA ALA A 95 3.48 -0.69 -10.98
C ALA A 95 3.93 -2.08 -10.58
N ASN A 96 3.81 -2.40 -9.29
CA ASN A 96 4.18 -3.69 -8.72
C ASN A 96 3.07 -4.23 -7.84
N LEU A 97 2.87 -5.54 -7.92
CA LEU A 97 1.99 -6.27 -7.01
C LEU A 97 2.84 -6.96 -5.95
N SER A 98 2.51 -6.74 -4.69
CA SER A 98 3.10 -7.45 -3.56
C SER A 98 1.97 -7.97 -2.68
N VAL A 99 1.80 -9.28 -2.62
CA VAL A 99 0.71 -9.98 -1.93
C VAL A 99 -0.65 -9.48 -2.45
N ASN A 100 -1.27 -8.53 -1.76
CA ASN A 100 -2.59 -7.99 -2.13
C ASN A 100 -2.58 -6.46 -2.28
N ILE A 101 -1.39 -5.87 -2.38
CA ILE A 101 -1.22 -4.42 -2.56
C ILE A 101 -0.56 -4.15 -3.89
N ILE A 102 -1.15 -3.25 -4.67
CA ILE A 102 -0.52 -2.74 -5.89
C ILE A 102 0.11 -1.39 -5.57
N TYR A 103 1.40 -1.27 -5.86
CA TYR A 103 2.16 -0.04 -5.71
C TYR A 103 2.30 0.63 -7.07
N PHE A 104 1.82 1.86 -7.17
CA PHE A 104 1.92 2.67 -8.38
C PHE A 104 2.95 3.76 -8.14
N THR A 105 4.04 3.77 -8.88
CA THR A 105 5.09 4.77 -8.75
C THR A 105 5.05 5.72 -9.94
N LYS A 106 4.93 7.01 -9.65
CA LYS A 106 4.93 8.05 -10.67
C LYS A 106 6.35 8.42 -11.06
N LYS A 107 6.49 9.04 -12.22
CA LYS A 107 7.80 9.49 -12.75
C LYS A 107 8.47 10.50 -11.83
N ASP A 108 7.71 11.26 -11.05
CA ASP A 108 8.23 12.21 -10.07
C ASP A 108 8.68 11.56 -8.76
N GLY A 109 8.52 10.23 -8.63
CA GLY A 109 8.89 9.48 -7.44
C GLY A 109 7.76 9.29 -6.42
N GLU A 110 6.64 9.99 -6.56
CA GLU A 110 5.49 9.78 -5.69
C GLU A 110 4.93 8.38 -5.89
N SER A 111 4.58 7.71 -4.82
CA SER A 111 4.03 6.36 -4.85
C SER A 111 2.67 6.31 -4.15
N ILE A 112 1.76 5.53 -4.73
CA ILE A 112 0.44 5.26 -4.18
C ILE A 112 0.32 3.75 -4.03
N ALA A 113 -0.21 3.30 -2.88
CA ALA A 113 -0.40 1.89 -2.59
C ALA A 113 -1.88 1.62 -2.34
N ILE A 114 -2.43 0.66 -3.07
CA ILE A 114 -3.85 0.27 -2.95
C ILE A 114 -3.92 -1.21 -2.60
N LYS A 115 -4.61 -1.51 -1.51
CA LYS A 115 -4.85 -2.88 -1.07
C LYS A 115 -6.19 -3.37 -1.61
N PHE A 116 -6.19 -4.59 -2.10
CA PHE A 116 -7.39 -5.28 -2.59
C PHE A 116 -7.64 -6.51 -1.74
N ASN A 117 -8.82 -7.11 -1.89
CA ASN A 117 -9.04 -8.46 -1.38
C ASN A 117 -8.13 -9.42 -2.12
N ASP A 118 -7.67 -10.48 -1.44
CA ASP A 118 -6.64 -11.38 -1.96
C ASP A 118 -6.99 -11.95 -3.34
N ASP A 119 -8.25 -12.33 -3.55
CA ASP A 119 -8.70 -12.92 -4.81
C ASP A 119 -8.80 -11.88 -5.95
N VAL A 120 -8.86 -10.61 -5.61
CA VAL A 120 -9.09 -9.52 -6.57
C VAL A 120 -7.78 -8.88 -7.01
N ALA A 121 -6.77 -8.87 -6.15
CA ALA A 121 -5.52 -8.16 -6.40
C ALA A 121 -4.82 -8.63 -7.68
N GLU A 122 -4.68 -9.93 -7.86
CA GLU A 122 -4.02 -10.50 -9.04
C GLU A 122 -4.79 -10.21 -10.32
N VAL A 123 -6.12 -10.31 -10.25
CA VAL A 123 -6.99 -10.03 -11.40
C VAL A 123 -6.89 -8.55 -11.79
N MET A 124 -6.97 -7.66 -10.82
CA MET A 124 -6.85 -6.23 -11.06
C MET A 124 -5.49 -5.88 -11.65
N PHE A 125 -4.43 -6.48 -11.12
CA PHE A 125 -3.09 -6.25 -11.65
C PHE A 125 -2.93 -6.76 -13.09
N ALA A 126 -3.49 -7.93 -13.41
CA ALA A 126 -3.47 -8.48 -14.76
C ALA A 126 -4.20 -7.57 -15.75
N ILE A 127 -5.36 -7.07 -15.37
CA ILE A 127 -6.12 -6.12 -16.21
C ILE A 127 -5.31 -4.84 -16.41
N PHE A 128 -4.70 -4.34 -15.35
CA PHE A 128 -3.89 -3.12 -15.42
C PHE A 128 -2.70 -3.28 -16.36
N LYS A 129 -1.99 -4.41 -16.29
CA LYS A 129 -0.88 -4.71 -17.21
C LYS A 129 -1.34 -4.77 -18.66
N ARG A 130 -2.52 -5.32 -18.92
CA ARG A 130 -3.10 -5.34 -20.24
C ARG A 130 -3.37 -3.91 -20.76
N ILE A 131 -3.93 -3.06 -19.93
CA ILE A 131 -4.17 -1.65 -20.29
C ILE A 131 -2.86 -0.97 -20.68
N LEU A 132 -1.80 -1.16 -19.90
CA LEU A 132 -0.49 -0.59 -20.22
C LEU A 132 0.07 -1.12 -21.55
N ASN A 133 -0.08 -2.41 -21.80
CA ASN A 133 0.41 -3.01 -23.05
C ASN A 133 -0.33 -2.49 -24.28
N GLU A 134 -1.63 -2.27 -24.18
CA GLU A 134 -2.45 -1.76 -25.26
C GLU A 134 -2.17 -0.29 -25.59
N ARG A 135 -1.56 0.44 -24.69
CA ARG A 135 -1.18 1.85 -24.90
C ARG A 135 0.08 2.01 -25.76
N GLN A 136 0.88 0.99 -25.87
CA GLN A 136 2.15 1.04 -26.60
C GLN A 136 1.97 0.90 -28.11
#